data_c363d68a55e605c2debbf6916018fade
#
_entry.id   c363d68a55e605c2debbf6916018fade
#
_cell.length_a   1.000
_cell.length_b   1.000
_cell.length_c   1.000
_cell.angle_alpha   90.00
_cell.angle_beta   90.00
_cell.angle_gamma   90.00
#
_symmetry.space_group_name_H-M   'P 1'
#
loop_
_entity.id
_entity.type
_entity.pdbx_description
1 polymer ?
#
loop_
_entity_poly.entity_id
_entity_poly.type
_entity_poly.pdbx_seq_one_letter_code
_entity_poly.pdbx_strand_id
1 'polypeptide(L)'
;MKDSKQQGAITLEACVSVLSFMVLMLLLSSLFVLFMAQNVTAHTVLQTSESLSLDVYAIESLMKEEGKIGSVGENLGQFITKLFGSSSDNPYFVTNDRWYTEGATQLESTIKTRFVGYLTNGDETEADEMLTRMNVVDGLDGLDFSKSYVSNDTLYIVLDYNLEYDFNIWGLGTIEVEQKACSRLWK
;
A
#
# COMPACT_ATOMS: atom_id res chain seq x y z
N MET A 1 -62.56 -4.64 -15.56
CA MET A 1 -61.89 -3.80 -14.50
C MET A 1 -61.03 -4.56 -13.53
N LYS A 2 -61.07 -5.90 -13.45
CA LYS A 2 -60.24 -6.72 -12.54
C LYS A 2 -58.83 -6.93 -13.08
N ASP A 3 -58.67 -7.06 -14.39
CA ASP A 3 -57.40 -7.34 -15.06
C ASP A 3 -56.40 -6.20 -15.05
N SER A 4 -56.82 -4.94 -15.07
CA SER A 4 -55.92 -3.76 -15.04
C SER A 4 -55.25 -3.58 -13.68
N LYS A 5 -55.87 -4.00 -12.59
CA LYS A 5 -55.27 -3.96 -11.25
C LYS A 5 -54.20 -5.07 -11.07
N GLN A 6 -54.38 -6.24 -11.68
CA GLN A 6 -53.40 -7.31 -11.66
C GLN A 6 -52.17 -6.94 -12.48
N GLN A 7 -52.35 -6.34 -13.65
CA GLN A 7 -51.21 -5.89 -14.50
C GLN A 7 -50.36 -4.82 -13.78
N GLY A 8 -51.01 -3.87 -13.04
CA GLY A 8 -50.27 -2.88 -12.25
C GLY A 8 -49.48 -3.48 -11.12
N ALA A 9 -50.01 -4.52 -10.45
CA ALA A 9 -49.31 -5.20 -9.36
C ALA A 9 -48.06 -5.95 -9.86
N ILE A 10 -48.13 -6.66 -10.99
CA ILE A 10 -47.00 -7.37 -11.62
C ILE A 10 -45.90 -6.38 -12.04
N THR A 11 -46.26 -5.23 -12.58
CA THR A 11 -45.31 -4.21 -13.00
C THR A 11 -44.57 -3.63 -11.79
N LEU A 12 -45.28 -3.39 -10.69
CA LEU A 12 -44.69 -2.86 -9.46
C LEU A 12 -43.72 -3.89 -8.83
N GLU A 13 -44.08 -5.17 -8.80
CA GLU A 13 -43.24 -6.25 -8.31
C GLU A 13 -41.96 -6.38 -9.14
N ALA A 14 -42.06 -6.29 -10.45
CA ALA A 14 -40.92 -6.29 -11.35
C ALA A 14 -39.99 -5.09 -11.10
N CYS A 15 -40.54 -3.89 -10.92
CA CYS A 15 -39.74 -2.69 -10.59
C CYS A 15 -39.01 -2.84 -9.26
N VAL A 16 -39.67 -3.32 -8.21
CA VAL A 16 -39.02 -3.55 -6.90
C VAL A 16 -37.91 -4.58 -7.01
N SER A 17 -38.12 -5.66 -7.74
CA SER A 17 -37.11 -6.70 -7.95
C SER A 17 -35.89 -6.15 -8.68
N VAL A 18 -36.07 -5.37 -9.73
CA VAL A 18 -34.96 -4.75 -10.49
C VAL A 18 -34.21 -3.74 -9.61
N LEU A 19 -34.91 -2.90 -8.87
CA LEU A 19 -34.28 -1.94 -7.95
C LEU A 19 -33.44 -2.65 -6.87
N SER A 20 -33.99 -3.70 -6.26
CA SER A 20 -33.28 -4.50 -5.25
C SER A 20 -32.02 -5.14 -5.83
N PHE A 21 -32.10 -5.66 -7.07
CA PHE A 21 -30.95 -6.21 -7.77
C PHE A 21 -29.89 -5.14 -8.08
N MET A 22 -30.30 -3.94 -8.52
CA MET A 22 -29.37 -2.84 -8.78
C MET A 22 -28.64 -2.39 -7.49
N VAL A 23 -29.37 -2.27 -6.39
CA VAL A 23 -28.76 -1.92 -5.08
C VAL A 23 -27.77 -3.00 -4.65
N LEU A 24 -28.12 -4.27 -4.78
CA LEU A 24 -27.20 -5.37 -4.48
C LEU A 24 -25.92 -5.32 -5.31
N MET A 25 -26.05 -5.06 -6.64
CA MET A 25 -24.88 -4.93 -7.52
C MET A 25 -23.99 -3.76 -7.14
N LEU A 26 -24.55 -2.62 -6.76
CA LEU A 26 -23.77 -1.47 -6.30
C LEU A 26 -23.02 -1.77 -4.99
N LEU A 27 -23.65 -2.46 -4.05
CA LEU A 27 -22.99 -2.89 -2.81
C LEU A 27 -21.83 -3.84 -3.07
N LEU A 28 -22.02 -4.81 -3.98
CA LEU A 28 -20.95 -5.73 -4.36
C LEU A 28 -19.79 -5.03 -5.06
N SER A 29 -20.08 -4.06 -5.93
CA SER A 29 -19.04 -3.24 -6.59
C SER A 29 -18.22 -2.44 -5.58
N SER A 30 -18.86 -1.81 -4.59
CA SER A 30 -18.17 -1.06 -3.54
C SER A 30 -17.27 -1.98 -2.70
N LEU A 31 -17.77 -3.16 -2.30
CA LEU A 31 -16.95 -4.15 -1.59
C LEU A 31 -15.74 -4.59 -2.40
N PHE A 32 -15.89 -4.76 -3.71
CA PHE A 32 -14.78 -5.14 -4.58
C PHE A 32 -13.65 -4.09 -4.57
N VAL A 33 -13.98 -2.80 -4.62
CA VAL A 33 -13.01 -1.70 -4.55
C VAL A 33 -12.25 -1.74 -3.21
N LEU A 34 -12.95 -1.95 -2.08
CA LEU A 34 -12.33 -2.07 -0.76
C LEU A 34 -11.36 -3.26 -0.68
N PHE A 35 -11.73 -4.43 -1.20
CA PHE A 35 -10.85 -5.59 -1.26
C PHE A 35 -9.64 -5.34 -2.17
N MET A 36 -9.83 -4.64 -3.29
CA MET A 36 -8.73 -4.27 -4.18
C MET A 36 -7.74 -3.36 -3.46
N ALA A 37 -8.21 -2.34 -2.75
CA ALA A 37 -7.37 -1.44 -1.95
C ALA A 37 -6.53 -2.23 -0.93
N GLN A 38 -7.17 -3.09 -0.14
CA GLN A 38 -6.48 -3.91 0.86
C GLN A 38 -5.45 -4.86 0.25
N ASN A 39 -5.74 -5.48 -0.89
CA ASN A 39 -4.80 -6.38 -1.53
C ASN A 39 -3.59 -5.64 -2.12
N VAL A 40 -3.82 -4.51 -2.80
CA VAL A 40 -2.74 -3.71 -3.40
C VAL A 40 -1.82 -3.16 -2.30
N THR A 41 -2.37 -2.54 -1.26
CA THR A 41 -1.59 -1.99 -0.15
C THR A 41 -0.84 -3.07 0.62
N ALA A 42 -1.47 -4.22 0.92
CA ALA A 42 -0.82 -5.34 1.59
C ALA A 42 0.35 -5.91 0.78
N HIS A 43 0.16 -6.09 -0.52
CA HIS A 43 1.22 -6.57 -1.41
C HIS A 43 2.38 -5.57 -1.47
N THR A 44 2.09 -4.27 -1.59
CA THR A 44 3.10 -3.22 -1.63
C THR A 44 3.87 -3.12 -0.31
N VAL A 45 3.20 -3.21 0.85
CA VAL A 45 3.84 -3.24 2.17
C VAL A 45 4.77 -4.45 2.31
N LEU A 46 4.35 -5.63 1.84
CA LEU A 46 5.18 -6.83 1.86
C LEU A 46 6.43 -6.66 0.99
N GLN A 47 6.28 -6.21 -0.26
CA GLN A 47 7.41 -5.93 -1.15
C GLN A 47 8.36 -4.87 -0.58
N THR A 48 7.81 -3.82 0.04
CA THR A 48 8.58 -2.79 0.73
C THR A 48 9.42 -3.41 1.85
N SER A 49 8.83 -4.26 2.69
CA SER A 49 9.53 -4.88 3.81
C SER A 49 10.65 -5.84 3.36
N GLU A 50 10.40 -6.63 2.32
CA GLU A 50 11.38 -7.55 1.75
C GLU A 50 12.55 -6.79 1.09
N SER A 51 12.25 -5.74 0.32
CA SER A 51 13.25 -4.90 -0.34
C SER A 51 14.14 -4.19 0.67
N LEU A 52 13.57 -3.58 1.70
CA LEU A 52 14.34 -2.93 2.75
C LEU A 52 15.23 -3.91 3.53
N SER A 53 14.77 -5.13 3.75
CA SER A 53 15.57 -6.19 4.36
C SER A 53 16.79 -6.57 3.51
N LEU A 54 16.62 -6.66 2.18
CA LEU A 54 17.71 -6.92 1.24
C LEU A 54 18.71 -5.76 1.16
N ASP A 55 18.25 -4.51 1.27
CA ASP A 55 19.14 -3.35 1.34
C ASP A 55 20.09 -3.44 2.54
N VAL A 56 19.59 -3.81 3.72
CA VAL A 56 20.43 -3.97 4.91
C VAL A 56 21.48 -5.05 4.69
N TYR A 57 21.11 -6.19 4.13
CA TYR A 57 22.07 -7.24 3.80
C TYR A 57 23.16 -6.75 2.83
N ALA A 58 22.77 -6.02 1.78
CA ALA A 58 23.72 -5.48 0.81
C ALA A 58 24.67 -4.45 1.45
N ILE A 59 24.14 -3.52 2.27
CA ILE A 59 24.94 -2.51 2.98
C ILE A 59 25.94 -3.18 3.93
N GLU A 60 25.50 -4.12 4.76
CA GLU A 60 26.36 -4.80 5.73
C GLU A 60 27.42 -5.69 5.04
N SER A 61 27.08 -6.37 3.95
CA SER A 61 28.03 -7.19 3.19
C SER A 61 29.13 -6.35 2.56
N LEU A 62 28.79 -5.20 1.97
CA LEU A 62 29.75 -4.26 1.38
C LEU A 62 30.63 -3.59 2.44
N MET A 63 30.09 -3.27 3.62
CA MET A 63 30.86 -2.71 4.73
C MET A 63 31.90 -3.71 5.27
N LYS A 64 31.60 -4.99 5.25
CA LYS A 64 32.54 -6.05 5.69
C LYS A 64 33.70 -6.24 4.73
N GLU A 65 33.48 -6.08 3.42
CA GLU A 65 34.52 -6.28 2.41
C GLU A 65 35.49 -5.09 2.28
N GLU A 66 35.00 -3.85 2.35
CA GLU A 66 35.83 -2.69 1.95
C GLU A 66 36.29 -1.78 3.09
N GLY A 67 35.76 -1.84 4.29
CA GLY A 67 36.15 -0.95 5.40
C GLY A 67 35.99 0.56 5.12
N LYS A 68 35.33 0.95 4.02
CA LYS A 68 35.19 2.33 3.55
C LYS A 68 33.71 2.68 3.27
N ILE A 69 33.20 3.57 4.07
CA ILE A 69 31.79 4.03 4.03
C ILE A 69 31.45 4.88 2.77
N GLY A 70 32.47 5.36 2.04
CA GLY A 70 32.27 6.34 0.95
C GLY A 70 31.80 5.81 -0.41
N SER A 71 31.95 4.49 -0.68
CA SER A 71 31.61 3.89 -1.99
C SER A 71 30.37 3.00 -1.96
N VAL A 72 29.74 2.84 -0.80
CA VAL A 72 28.61 1.89 -0.58
C VAL A 72 27.39 2.27 -1.43
N GLY A 73 27.09 3.56 -1.55
CA GLY A 73 25.90 4.01 -2.31
C GLY A 73 25.98 3.67 -3.80
N GLU A 74 27.12 3.87 -4.45
CA GLU A 74 27.30 3.55 -5.88
C GLU A 74 27.29 2.03 -6.14
N ASN A 75 27.96 1.26 -5.27
CA ASN A 75 28.01 -0.20 -5.39
C ASN A 75 26.66 -0.85 -5.07
N LEU A 76 25.91 -0.33 -4.11
CA LEU A 76 24.55 -0.78 -3.78
C LEU A 76 23.59 -0.51 -4.95
N GLY A 77 23.66 0.68 -5.55
CA GLY A 77 22.88 1.02 -6.73
C GLY A 77 23.15 0.05 -7.89
N GLN A 78 24.41 -0.28 -8.17
CA GLN A 78 24.79 -1.24 -9.20
C GLN A 78 24.34 -2.68 -8.86
N PHE A 79 24.36 -3.07 -7.60
CA PHE A 79 23.91 -4.39 -7.16
C PHE A 79 22.39 -4.53 -7.31
N ILE A 80 21.64 -3.52 -6.88
CA ILE A 80 20.18 -3.46 -7.03
C ILE A 80 19.79 -3.45 -8.52
N THR A 81 20.51 -2.68 -9.35
CA THR A 81 20.30 -2.66 -10.80
C THR A 81 20.52 -4.03 -11.45
N LYS A 82 21.52 -4.79 -11.00
CA LYS A 82 21.76 -6.14 -11.48
C LYS A 82 20.71 -7.15 -11.05
N LEU A 83 20.15 -7.01 -9.84
CA LEU A 83 19.15 -7.94 -9.31
C LEU A 83 17.74 -7.65 -9.81
N PHE A 84 17.37 -6.39 -9.93
CA PHE A 84 16.00 -5.97 -10.19
C PHE A 84 15.79 -5.25 -11.53
N GLY A 85 16.88 -5.04 -12.30
CA GLY A 85 16.80 -4.42 -13.63
C GLY A 85 16.40 -2.95 -13.64
N SER A 86 16.33 -2.29 -12.48
CA SER A 86 16.02 -0.88 -12.36
C SER A 86 17.26 -0.02 -12.49
N SER A 87 17.16 1.16 -13.13
CA SER A 87 18.26 2.11 -13.24
C SER A 87 18.70 2.61 -11.86
N SER A 88 20.03 2.66 -11.64
CA SER A 88 20.66 3.06 -10.37
C SER A 88 20.35 4.50 -9.91
N ASP A 89 19.64 5.29 -10.70
CA ASP A 89 19.34 6.68 -10.43
C ASP A 89 17.94 6.91 -9.82
N ASN A 90 17.20 5.84 -9.52
CA ASN A 90 15.87 5.99 -8.95
C ASN A 90 15.96 6.07 -7.40
N PRO A 91 15.72 7.26 -6.79
CA PRO A 91 15.84 7.47 -5.36
C PRO A 91 14.87 6.61 -4.53
N TYR A 92 13.82 6.10 -5.17
CA TYR A 92 12.80 5.26 -4.52
C TYR A 92 13.28 3.83 -4.21
N PHE A 93 14.41 3.40 -4.78
CA PHE A 93 14.95 2.05 -4.59
C PHE A 93 16.36 2.01 -3.98
N VAL A 94 16.96 3.16 -3.68
CA VAL A 94 18.30 3.24 -3.08
C VAL A 94 18.23 4.07 -1.79
N THR A 95 18.61 3.48 -0.68
CA THR A 95 18.74 4.17 0.60
C THR A 95 20.20 4.16 1.04
N ASN A 96 20.77 5.34 1.24
CA ASN A 96 22.16 5.50 1.69
C ASN A 96 22.30 5.63 3.23
N ASP A 97 21.17 5.73 3.94
CA ASP A 97 21.13 6.01 5.36
C ASP A 97 20.93 4.74 6.20
N ARG A 98 21.49 4.75 7.41
CA ARG A 98 21.30 3.69 8.41
C ARG A 98 19.94 3.78 9.09
N TRP A 99 18.87 3.77 8.31
CA TRP A 99 17.49 3.82 8.77
C TRP A 99 17.09 2.64 9.69
N TYR A 100 17.86 1.55 9.65
CA TYR A 100 17.59 0.30 10.37
C TYR A 100 18.16 0.25 11.79
N THR A 101 18.70 1.35 12.30
CA THR A 101 19.15 1.44 13.70
C THR A 101 17.97 1.77 14.61
N GLU A 102 17.94 1.20 15.81
CA GLU A 102 16.89 1.50 16.79
C GLU A 102 16.82 3.01 17.06
N GLY A 103 15.60 3.58 16.95
CA GLY A 103 15.36 5.00 17.14
C GLY A 103 15.72 5.90 15.95
N ALA A 104 15.96 5.36 14.77
CA ALA A 104 16.21 6.17 13.57
C ALA A 104 14.95 6.97 13.19
N THR A 105 15.10 8.29 13.09
CA THR A 105 14.01 9.23 12.74
C THR A 105 13.61 9.17 11.27
N GLN A 106 14.39 8.49 10.44
CA GLN A 106 14.19 8.40 8.98
C GLN A 106 13.43 7.15 8.54
N LEU A 107 13.08 6.25 9.47
CA LEU A 107 12.43 4.97 9.14
C LEU A 107 11.12 5.17 8.38
N GLU A 108 10.25 6.03 8.87
CA GLU A 108 8.95 6.32 8.28
C GLU A 108 9.07 6.86 6.85
N SER A 109 9.91 7.89 6.66
CA SER A 109 10.12 8.48 5.33
C SER A 109 10.72 7.48 4.34
N THR A 110 11.64 6.63 4.80
CA THR A 110 12.24 5.57 3.98
C THR A 110 11.21 4.54 3.56
N ILE A 111 10.33 4.12 4.48
CA ILE A 111 9.24 3.19 4.17
C ILE A 111 8.27 3.82 3.16
N LYS A 112 7.81 5.07 3.41
CA LYS A 112 6.88 5.78 2.51
C LYS A 112 7.46 5.92 1.11
N THR A 113 8.72 6.35 0.97
CA THR A 113 9.39 6.45 -0.32
C THR A 113 9.46 5.11 -1.04
N ARG A 114 9.88 4.04 -0.34
CA ARG A 114 9.97 2.71 -0.93
C ARG A 114 8.59 2.15 -1.32
N PHE A 115 7.57 2.43 -0.53
CA PHE A 115 6.18 2.06 -0.81
C PHE A 115 5.70 2.71 -2.12
N VAL A 116 5.92 4.02 -2.31
CA VAL A 116 5.61 4.70 -3.58
C VAL A 116 6.39 4.12 -4.75
N GLY A 117 7.66 3.76 -4.53
CA GLY A 117 8.47 3.06 -5.52
C GLY A 117 7.83 1.79 -6.04
N TYR A 118 7.29 0.95 -5.16
CA TYR A 118 6.63 -0.30 -5.56
C TYR A 118 5.19 -0.10 -6.05
N LEU A 119 4.49 0.93 -5.58
CA LEU A 119 3.12 1.19 -5.99
C LEU A 119 3.04 1.72 -7.43
N THR A 120 3.88 2.71 -7.78
CA THR A 120 3.82 3.46 -9.05
C THR A 120 5.18 3.75 -9.66
N ASN A 121 6.21 2.95 -9.34
CA ASN A 121 7.59 3.16 -9.81
C ASN A 121 8.17 4.54 -9.46
N GLY A 122 7.68 5.17 -8.38
CA GLY A 122 8.16 6.44 -7.86
C GLY A 122 7.39 7.68 -8.35
N ASP A 123 6.27 7.52 -9.01
CA ASP A 123 5.37 8.63 -9.34
C ASP A 123 4.38 8.85 -8.18
N GLU A 124 4.64 9.89 -7.38
CA GLU A 124 3.79 10.25 -6.23
C GLU A 124 2.39 10.70 -6.65
N THR A 125 2.29 11.37 -7.81
CA THR A 125 1.00 11.85 -8.32
C THR A 125 0.13 10.68 -8.75
N GLU A 126 0.73 9.71 -9.47
CA GLU A 126 0.03 8.48 -9.86
C GLU A 126 -0.34 7.63 -8.64
N ALA A 127 0.53 7.59 -7.61
CA ALA A 127 0.26 6.89 -6.36
C ALA A 127 -0.95 7.48 -5.62
N ASP A 128 -1.00 8.80 -5.50
CA ASP A 128 -2.10 9.52 -4.87
C ASP A 128 -3.42 9.30 -5.61
N GLU A 129 -3.41 9.46 -6.94
CA GLU A 129 -4.58 9.19 -7.77
C GLU A 129 -5.06 7.73 -7.68
N MET A 130 -4.13 6.77 -7.65
CA MET A 130 -4.46 5.35 -7.54
C MET A 130 -5.12 5.04 -6.19
N LEU A 131 -4.57 5.54 -5.09
CA LEU A 131 -5.11 5.35 -3.74
C LEU A 131 -6.49 6.03 -3.60
N THR A 132 -6.64 7.24 -4.12
CA THR A 132 -7.92 7.95 -4.13
C THR A 132 -9.00 7.19 -4.92
N ARG A 133 -8.65 6.62 -6.09
CA ARG A 133 -9.58 5.75 -6.87
C ARG A 133 -9.95 4.46 -6.14
N MET A 134 -9.14 4.00 -5.20
CA MET A 134 -9.41 2.85 -4.33
C MET A 134 -10.10 3.26 -3.02
N ASN A 135 -10.60 4.50 -2.95
CA ASN A 135 -11.33 5.06 -1.79
C ASN A 135 -10.49 5.13 -0.51
N VAL A 136 -9.18 5.26 -0.63
CA VAL A 136 -8.32 5.63 0.50
C VAL A 136 -8.54 7.10 0.80
N VAL A 137 -8.93 7.40 2.04
CA VAL A 137 -9.16 8.77 2.50
C VAL A 137 -7.83 9.52 2.48
N ASP A 138 -7.84 10.74 1.92
CA ASP A 138 -6.65 11.60 1.75
C ASP A 138 -5.53 10.95 0.91
N GLY A 139 -5.83 9.91 0.11
CA GLY A 139 -4.91 9.31 -0.85
C GLY A 139 -3.57 8.90 -0.22
N LEU A 140 -2.46 9.37 -0.81
CA LEU A 140 -1.11 9.09 -0.33
C LEU A 140 -0.79 9.73 1.04
N ASP A 141 -1.40 10.87 1.36
CA ASP A 141 -1.21 11.55 2.64
C ASP A 141 -2.02 10.92 3.77
N GLY A 142 -3.03 10.13 3.44
CA GLY A 142 -3.81 9.35 4.40
C GLY A 142 -3.10 8.07 4.88
N LEU A 143 -1.91 7.75 4.37
CA LEU A 143 -1.13 6.58 4.80
C LEU A 143 -0.22 6.93 5.97
N ASP A 144 -0.41 6.27 7.11
CA ASP A 144 0.39 6.46 8.32
C ASP A 144 1.31 5.25 8.58
N PHE A 145 2.63 5.50 8.51
CA PHE A 145 3.68 4.52 8.82
C PHE A 145 4.36 4.79 10.18
N SER A 146 3.88 5.74 10.97
CA SER A 146 4.52 6.20 12.21
C SER A 146 4.70 5.11 13.27
N LYS A 147 3.86 4.06 13.23
CA LYS A 147 3.92 2.92 14.14
C LYS A 147 4.95 1.85 13.73
N SER A 148 5.68 2.06 12.62
CA SER A 148 6.70 1.13 12.16
C SER A 148 7.96 1.23 13.04
N TYR A 149 8.62 0.10 13.28
CA TYR A 149 9.82 0.05 14.13
C TYR A 149 10.74 -1.11 13.77
N VAL A 150 11.99 -1.00 14.23
CA VAL A 150 12.99 -2.08 14.16
C VAL A 150 13.23 -2.62 15.56
N SER A 151 13.16 -3.92 15.75
CA SER A 151 13.45 -4.58 17.03
C SER A 151 14.02 -5.98 16.79
N ASN A 152 15.06 -6.35 17.54
CA ASN A 152 15.70 -7.67 17.48
C ASN A 152 16.04 -8.13 16.05
N ASP A 153 16.68 -7.25 15.27
CA ASP A 153 17.03 -7.49 13.87
C ASP A 153 15.84 -7.85 12.97
N THR A 154 14.66 -7.36 13.32
CA THR A 154 13.44 -7.51 12.54
C THR A 154 12.83 -6.14 12.28
N LEU A 155 12.54 -5.87 11.03
CA LEU A 155 11.76 -4.70 10.61
C LEU A 155 10.29 -5.04 10.72
N TYR A 156 9.53 -4.20 11.41
CA TYR A 156 8.07 -4.24 11.48
C TYR A 156 7.53 -3.00 10.79
N ILE A 157 6.86 -3.20 9.67
CA ILE A 157 6.13 -2.14 8.98
C ILE A 157 4.67 -2.23 9.42
N VAL A 158 4.14 -1.13 9.91
CA VAL A 158 2.74 -0.96 10.26
C VAL A 158 2.19 0.17 9.41
N LEU A 159 1.19 -0.12 8.61
CA LEU A 159 0.48 0.84 7.78
C LEU A 159 -0.95 0.98 8.27
N ASP A 160 -1.32 2.17 8.71
CA ASP A 160 -2.69 2.53 9.04
C ASP A 160 -3.27 3.47 7.99
N TYR A 161 -4.50 3.23 7.59
CA TYR A 161 -5.22 4.10 6.67
C TYR A 161 -6.74 3.89 6.77
N ASN A 162 -7.51 4.85 6.28
CA ASN A 162 -8.95 4.81 6.27
C ASN A 162 -9.48 4.57 4.85
N LEU A 163 -10.48 3.70 4.72
CA LEU A 163 -11.23 3.47 3.49
C LEU A 163 -12.63 4.05 3.61
N GLU A 164 -13.09 4.74 2.57
CA GLU A 164 -14.44 5.25 2.49
C GLU A 164 -15.32 4.35 1.60
N TYR A 165 -16.59 4.18 1.98
CA TYR A 165 -17.57 3.50 1.14
C TYR A 165 -18.13 4.43 0.07
N ASP A 166 -18.09 4.05 -1.18
CA ASP A 166 -18.77 4.75 -2.29
C ASP A 166 -20.28 4.94 -2.03
N PHE A 167 -20.86 4.00 -1.28
CA PHE A 167 -22.28 3.95 -1.00
C PHE A 167 -22.53 4.16 0.50
N ASN A 168 -22.35 5.39 0.96
CA ASN A 168 -22.59 5.76 2.36
C ASN A 168 -24.10 6.07 2.65
N ILE A 169 -25.03 5.22 2.13
CA ILE A 169 -26.47 5.41 2.31
C ILE A 169 -26.88 5.34 3.78
N TRP A 170 -26.13 4.60 4.59
CA TRP A 170 -26.45 4.37 6.01
C TRP A 170 -25.48 5.07 6.96
N GLY A 171 -24.62 5.96 6.49
CA GLY A 171 -23.67 6.65 7.35
C GLY A 171 -22.69 5.70 8.04
N LEU A 172 -22.30 4.61 7.35
CA LEU A 172 -21.33 3.62 7.88
C LEU A 172 -19.94 4.21 8.10
N GLY A 173 -19.69 5.43 7.63
CA GLY A 173 -18.44 6.15 7.83
C GLY A 173 -17.27 5.53 7.08
N THR A 174 -16.08 5.68 7.65
CA THR A 174 -14.83 5.12 7.17
C THR A 174 -14.51 3.82 7.89
N ILE A 175 -13.78 2.93 7.21
CA ILE A 175 -13.21 1.71 7.80
C ILE A 175 -11.75 1.98 8.06
N GLU A 176 -11.33 1.86 9.32
CA GLU A 176 -9.92 1.87 9.69
C GLU A 176 -9.30 0.51 9.35
N VAL A 177 -8.19 0.53 8.61
CA VAL A 177 -7.45 -0.65 8.18
C VAL A 177 -6.02 -0.55 8.71
N GLU A 178 -5.60 -1.56 9.45
CA GLU A 178 -4.21 -1.73 9.89
C GLU A 178 -3.61 -2.93 9.15
N GLN A 179 -2.47 -2.72 8.49
CA GLN A 179 -1.71 -3.77 7.82
C GLN A 179 -0.31 -3.87 8.42
N LYS A 180 0.18 -5.10 8.58
CA LYS A 180 1.49 -5.37 9.16
C LYS A 180 2.30 -6.30 8.27
N ALA A 181 3.55 -5.94 8.03
CA ALA A 181 4.54 -6.83 7.45
C ALA A 181 5.77 -6.87 8.36
N CYS A 182 6.45 -8.00 8.40
CA CYS A 182 7.72 -8.12 9.11
C CYS A 182 8.73 -8.85 8.23
N SER A 183 9.98 -8.37 8.26
CA SER A 183 11.10 -9.00 7.58
C SER A 183 12.33 -9.00 8.47
N ARG A 184 13.12 -10.08 8.40
CA ARG A 184 14.35 -10.18 9.17
C ARG A 184 15.46 -9.39 8.48
N LEU A 185 16.16 -8.55 9.25
CA LEU A 185 17.34 -7.84 8.79
C LEU A 185 18.57 -8.73 8.95
N TRP A 186 19.27 -8.97 7.84
CA TRP A 186 20.49 -9.78 7.81
C TRP A 186 21.70 -8.85 8.02
N LYS A 187 22.21 -8.81 9.24
CA LYS A 187 23.41 -8.03 9.63
C LYS A 187 24.65 -8.90 9.69
#